data_f179441af7347b9b548023f4e0528099
#
_entry.id   f179441af7347b9b548023f4e0528099
#
_cell.length_a   1.000
_cell.length_b   1.000
_cell.length_c   1.000
_cell.angle_alpha   90.00
_cell.angle_beta   90.00
_cell.angle_gamma   90.00
#
_symmetry.space_group_name_H-M   'P 1'
#
loop_
_entity.id
_entity.type
_entity.pdbx_description
1 polymer ?
#
loop_
_entity_poly.entity_id
_entity_poly.type
_entity_poly.pdbx_seq_one_letter_code
_entity_poly.pdbx_strand_id
1 'polypeptide(L)'
;MTKLCTVTLVLLLALYCRAEERPAAVTPQQVDEIVDHLLSGLGDYVFPEVAEKLQSQIRAHRSEYRAISDSNALAARLTEDLRAVGRDHHLTVSFGEELGVQKEPTSAEKQHAHAFDLADGHGIRSARRLPGNIGYVDLAYFSPDSDAGTALAAAMQLVSGTDALIVDLRRNGGGSGETATALLSYFFEEVTQLSSIVERKNGQPLERQKWTMPYVAGPRYVGKPVFILVSLRTHSAAELCAYDLKNTHRATIVGERSGGDANSSTGGEIALGYGFSAMIPNGQTRSPITHGNWQGTGVEPDVATTASDALVAAYKLALTDAKPSVESEGLTKERQLALQDPQAALAEEITGFQKK
;
A
#
# COMPACT_ATOMS: atom_id res chain seq x y z
N MET A 1 -29.72 29.63 64.90
CA MET A 1 -28.68 30.52 64.33
C MET A 1 -27.81 29.65 63.44
N THR A 2 -28.14 29.48 62.16
CA THR A 2 -27.48 28.62 61.19
C THR A 2 -26.80 29.51 60.13
N LYS A 3 -25.49 29.54 60.14
CA LYS A 3 -24.71 30.32 59.18
C LYS A 3 -24.59 29.51 57.84
N LEU A 4 -25.16 30.08 56.80
CA LEU A 4 -25.06 29.63 55.41
C LEU A 4 -23.69 30.05 54.87
N CYS A 5 -22.84 29.08 54.51
CA CYS A 5 -21.58 29.33 53.86
C CYS A 5 -21.79 29.20 52.35
N THR A 6 -21.80 30.33 51.66
CA THR A 6 -21.89 30.38 50.19
C THR A 6 -20.50 30.14 49.61
N VAL A 7 -20.30 29.01 48.97
CA VAL A 7 -19.07 28.71 48.18
C VAL A 7 -19.29 29.21 46.78
N THR A 8 -18.59 30.28 46.43
CA THR A 8 -18.55 30.81 45.04
C THR A 8 -17.56 30.00 44.23
N LEU A 9 -18.07 29.15 43.34
CA LEU A 9 -17.28 28.39 42.37
C LEU A 9 -16.91 29.33 41.20
N VAL A 10 -15.66 29.78 41.17
CA VAL A 10 -15.11 30.53 40.03
C VAL A 10 -14.70 29.51 38.96
N LEU A 11 -15.53 29.36 37.93
CA LEU A 11 -15.15 28.62 36.70
C LEU A 11 -14.16 29.49 35.92
N LEU A 12 -12.88 29.17 36.00
CA LEU A 12 -11.86 29.58 35.01
C LEU A 12 -12.06 28.79 33.73
N LEU A 13 -12.81 29.33 32.79
CA LEU A 13 -12.74 28.91 31.39
C LEU A 13 -11.35 29.31 30.84
N ALA A 14 -10.39 28.39 30.88
CA ALA A 14 -9.20 28.48 30.07
C ALA A 14 -9.63 28.30 28.61
N LEU A 15 -9.86 29.40 27.89
CA LEU A 15 -9.86 29.40 26.44
C LEU A 15 -8.47 28.93 25.99
N TYR A 16 -8.35 27.64 25.67
CA TYR A 16 -7.26 27.15 24.83
C TYR A 16 -7.47 27.78 23.44
N CYS A 17 -6.92 28.97 23.26
CA CYS A 17 -6.62 29.49 21.94
C CYS A 17 -5.58 28.55 21.37
N ARG A 18 -6.01 27.55 20.58
CA ARG A 18 -5.14 26.84 19.66
C ARG A 18 -4.61 27.93 18.74
N ALA A 19 -3.39 28.37 18.97
CA ALA A 19 -2.67 29.14 17.98
C ALA A 19 -2.66 28.26 16.73
N GLU A 20 -3.41 28.64 15.69
CA GLU A 20 -3.16 28.13 14.36
C GLU A 20 -1.69 28.48 14.10
N GLU A 21 -0.83 27.47 14.13
CA GLU A 21 0.55 27.62 13.69
C GLU A 21 0.48 28.15 12.26
N ARG A 22 0.80 29.43 12.11
CA ARG A 22 0.95 30.00 10.78
C ARG A 22 1.98 29.13 10.08
N PRO A 23 1.67 28.63 8.86
CA PRO A 23 2.63 27.83 8.13
C PRO A 23 3.97 28.58 8.11
N ALA A 24 5.06 27.87 8.40
CA ALA A 24 6.38 28.49 8.45
C ALA A 24 6.65 29.19 7.12
N ALA A 25 7.01 30.47 7.18
CA ALA A 25 7.31 31.23 5.99
C ALA A 25 8.73 30.93 5.52
N VAL A 26 8.91 30.76 4.21
CA VAL A 26 10.18 30.52 3.56
C VAL A 26 10.62 31.78 2.80
N THR A 27 11.92 32.11 2.89
CA THR A 27 12.50 33.25 2.17
C THR A 27 12.92 32.86 0.75
N PRO A 28 13.02 33.82 -0.20
CA PRO A 28 13.48 33.53 -1.56
C PRO A 28 14.87 32.87 -1.62
N GLN A 29 15.77 33.19 -0.69
CA GLN A 29 17.10 32.56 -0.62
C GLN A 29 16.96 31.08 -0.17
N GLN A 30 16.15 30.80 0.82
CA GLN A 30 15.88 29.42 1.26
C GLN A 30 15.22 28.59 0.15
N VAL A 31 14.32 29.21 -0.62
CA VAL A 31 13.69 28.55 -1.81
C VAL A 31 14.78 28.16 -2.81
N ASP A 32 15.76 29.02 -3.05
CA ASP A 32 16.87 28.68 -3.96
C ASP A 32 17.66 27.45 -3.46
N GLU A 33 17.98 27.39 -2.18
CA GLU A 33 18.72 26.28 -1.58
C GLU A 33 17.89 24.97 -1.63
N ILE A 34 16.59 25.04 -1.34
CA ILE A 34 15.65 23.90 -1.46
C ILE A 34 15.63 23.38 -2.91
N VAL A 35 15.50 24.29 -3.88
CA VAL A 35 15.48 23.94 -5.31
C VAL A 35 16.81 23.33 -5.75
N ASP A 36 17.95 23.84 -5.27
CA ASP A 36 19.26 23.28 -5.62
C ASP A 36 19.46 21.88 -5.05
N HIS A 37 19.01 21.62 -3.81
CA HIS A 37 19.00 20.27 -3.24
C HIS A 37 18.07 19.34 -4.01
N LEU A 38 16.88 19.80 -4.39
CA LEU A 38 15.95 19.01 -5.21
C LEU A 38 16.56 18.66 -6.58
N LEU A 39 17.18 19.63 -7.26
CA LEU A 39 17.85 19.41 -8.54
C LEU A 39 18.99 18.38 -8.41
N SER A 40 19.75 18.43 -7.31
CA SER A 40 20.78 17.43 -7.02
C SER A 40 20.17 16.03 -6.85
N GLY A 41 19.12 15.90 -6.02
CA GLY A 41 18.45 14.62 -5.78
C GLY A 41 17.82 14.02 -7.03
N LEU A 42 17.28 14.84 -7.93
CA LEU A 42 16.74 14.39 -9.21
C LEU A 42 17.77 13.72 -10.12
N GLY A 43 19.07 13.91 -9.86
CA GLY A 43 20.13 13.19 -10.56
C GLY A 43 20.11 11.68 -10.35
N ASP A 44 19.54 11.20 -9.24
CA ASP A 44 19.41 9.77 -8.93
C ASP A 44 18.03 9.20 -9.33
N TYR A 45 17.14 10.01 -9.93
CA TYR A 45 15.87 9.49 -10.42
C TYR A 45 16.07 8.32 -11.37
N VAL A 46 15.24 7.30 -11.25
CA VAL A 46 15.39 5.99 -11.93
C VAL A 46 15.48 6.08 -13.44
N PHE A 47 14.85 7.09 -14.06
CA PHE A 47 14.89 7.34 -15.51
C PHE A 47 15.72 8.60 -15.83
N PRO A 48 16.99 8.47 -16.25
CA PRO A 48 17.88 9.60 -16.50
C PRO A 48 17.33 10.65 -17.47
N GLU A 49 16.71 10.19 -18.56
CA GLU A 49 16.13 11.05 -19.58
C GLU A 49 14.91 11.83 -19.09
N VAL A 50 14.19 11.30 -18.09
CA VAL A 50 13.10 12.01 -17.39
C VAL A 50 13.69 12.94 -16.33
N ALA A 51 14.76 12.53 -15.64
CA ALA A 51 15.47 13.38 -14.68
C ALA A 51 15.94 14.69 -15.31
N GLU A 52 16.51 14.65 -16.51
CA GLU A 52 16.92 15.85 -17.25
C GLU A 52 15.74 16.80 -17.54
N LYS A 53 14.59 16.24 -17.93
CA LYS A 53 13.37 17.02 -18.17
C LYS A 53 12.82 17.63 -16.89
N LEU A 54 12.79 16.85 -15.80
CA LEU A 54 12.40 17.32 -14.47
C LEU A 54 13.28 18.47 -14.01
N GLN A 55 14.59 18.29 -14.08
CA GLN A 55 15.54 19.35 -13.72
C GLN A 55 15.37 20.60 -14.58
N SER A 56 15.12 20.46 -15.88
CA SER A 56 14.88 21.58 -16.78
C SER A 56 13.61 22.35 -16.39
N GLN A 57 12.51 21.63 -16.11
CA GLN A 57 11.23 22.20 -15.67
C GLN A 57 11.41 22.98 -14.35
N ILE A 58 12.04 22.36 -13.35
CA ILE A 58 12.25 22.98 -12.03
C ILE A 58 13.13 24.24 -12.15
N ARG A 59 14.18 24.23 -13.01
CA ARG A 59 14.98 25.43 -13.27
C ARG A 59 14.17 26.53 -13.95
N ALA A 60 13.31 26.20 -14.90
CA ALA A 60 12.48 27.16 -15.63
C ALA A 60 11.50 27.92 -14.73
N HIS A 61 10.93 27.24 -13.72
CA HIS A 61 9.95 27.82 -12.79
C HIS A 61 10.58 28.42 -11.52
N ARG A 62 11.92 28.49 -11.41
CA ARG A 62 12.61 28.96 -10.19
C ARG A 62 12.14 30.33 -9.71
N SER A 63 11.88 31.27 -10.64
CA SER A 63 11.37 32.61 -10.30
C SER A 63 9.96 32.60 -9.73
N GLU A 64 9.12 31.66 -10.16
CA GLU A 64 7.76 31.48 -9.65
C GLU A 64 7.81 30.91 -8.22
N TYR A 65 8.68 29.93 -7.95
CA TYR A 65 8.87 29.38 -6.61
C TYR A 65 9.31 30.43 -5.60
N ARG A 66 10.22 31.35 -5.98
CA ARG A 66 10.69 32.45 -5.11
C ARG A 66 9.57 33.39 -4.68
N ALA A 67 8.48 33.48 -5.42
CA ALA A 67 7.32 34.29 -5.09
C ALA A 67 6.39 33.62 -4.04
N ILE A 68 6.60 32.34 -3.75
CA ILE A 68 5.78 31.55 -2.80
C ILE A 68 6.45 31.61 -1.43
N SER A 69 5.83 32.29 -0.46
CA SER A 69 6.33 32.39 0.91
C SER A 69 5.75 31.36 1.86
N ASP A 70 4.63 30.72 1.51
CA ASP A 70 4.00 29.65 2.29
C ASP A 70 4.67 28.30 1.97
N SER A 71 5.20 27.64 3.00
CA SER A 71 5.97 26.40 2.84
C SER A 71 5.13 25.23 2.31
N ASN A 72 3.88 25.11 2.73
CA ASN A 72 2.99 24.05 2.22
C ASN A 72 2.62 24.31 0.75
N ALA A 73 2.34 25.55 0.40
CA ALA A 73 2.07 25.94 -0.98
C ALA A 73 3.28 25.68 -1.90
N LEU A 74 4.51 25.95 -1.41
CA LEU A 74 5.74 25.66 -2.15
C LEU A 74 5.91 24.14 -2.35
N ALA A 75 5.74 23.33 -1.31
CA ALA A 75 5.84 21.89 -1.40
C ALA A 75 4.80 21.31 -2.39
N ALA A 76 3.56 21.79 -2.33
CA ALA A 76 2.50 21.39 -3.24
C ALA A 76 2.83 21.75 -4.71
N ARG A 77 3.33 22.97 -4.96
CA ARG A 77 3.69 23.43 -6.31
C ARG A 77 4.88 22.64 -6.87
N LEU A 78 5.92 22.38 -6.09
CA LEU A 78 7.05 21.56 -6.50
C LEU A 78 6.59 20.12 -6.83
N THR A 79 5.71 19.54 -6.02
CA THR A 79 5.13 18.22 -6.26
C THR A 79 4.33 18.18 -7.57
N GLU A 80 3.48 19.18 -7.82
CA GLU A 80 2.70 19.29 -9.06
C GLU A 80 3.63 19.32 -10.29
N ASP A 81 4.65 20.17 -10.28
CA ASP A 81 5.59 20.30 -11.39
C ASP A 81 6.39 19.01 -11.63
N LEU A 82 6.79 18.31 -10.56
CA LEU A 82 7.45 17.01 -10.67
C LEU A 82 6.53 15.96 -11.31
N ARG A 83 5.29 15.85 -10.85
CA ARG A 83 4.32 14.86 -11.36
C ARG A 83 3.84 15.15 -12.77
N ALA A 84 3.75 16.41 -13.17
CA ALA A 84 3.37 16.80 -14.52
C ALA A 84 4.34 16.25 -15.59
N VAL A 85 5.64 16.19 -15.26
CA VAL A 85 6.70 15.68 -16.15
C VAL A 85 6.98 14.21 -15.91
N GLY A 86 7.15 13.81 -14.64
CA GLY A 86 7.56 12.45 -14.25
C GLY A 86 6.47 11.42 -14.40
N ARG A 87 5.19 11.83 -14.31
CA ARG A 87 4.02 10.93 -14.30
C ARG A 87 4.17 9.77 -13.31
N ASP A 88 4.75 10.09 -12.16
CA ASP A 88 5.07 9.15 -11.08
C ASP A 88 4.53 9.73 -9.77
N HIS A 89 3.58 9.04 -9.16
CA HIS A 89 2.92 9.51 -7.94
C HIS A 89 3.84 9.48 -6.71
N HIS A 90 4.94 8.72 -6.77
CA HIS A 90 5.96 8.71 -5.72
C HIS A 90 6.80 9.99 -5.70
N LEU A 91 6.90 10.73 -6.83
CA LEU A 91 7.54 12.05 -6.85
C LEU A 91 6.74 13.02 -5.97
N THR A 92 7.31 13.40 -4.83
CA THR A 92 6.63 14.25 -3.84
C THR A 92 7.65 15.14 -3.15
N VAL A 93 7.26 16.38 -2.90
CA VAL A 93 7.94 17.28 -1.96
C VAL A 93 7.00 17.52 -0.79
N SER A 94 7.50 17.37 0.42
CA SER A 94 6.75 17.53 1.66
C SER A 94 7.38 18.64 2.50
N PHE A 95 6.57 19.31 3.32
CA PHE A 95 7.00 20.23 4.35
C PHE A 95 6.42 19.77 5.69
N GLY A 96 7.23 19.70 6.74
CA GLY A 96 6.80 19.23 8.05
C GLY A 96 7.99 19.06 8.99
N GLU A 97 7.95 18.03 9.81
CA GLU A 97 9.05 17.75 10.75
C GLU A 97 10.38 17.64 10.04
N GLU A 98 11.42 18.29 10.59
CA GLU A 98 12.78 18.23 10.07
C GLU A 98 13.20 16.77 9.82
N LEU A 99 13.17 16.34 8.57
CA LEU A 99 13.95 15.20 8.13
C LEU A 99 15.44 15.61 8.11
N GLY A 100 15.91 15.95 9.29
CA GLY A 100 17.34 16.01 9.54
C GLY A 100 17.84 14.59 9.61
N VAL A 101 18.77 14.20 8.70
CA VAL A 101 19.49 12.92 8.73
C VAL A 101 18.57 11.81 9.26
N GLN A 102 18.19 10.82 8.48
CA GLN A 102 17.27 9.75 8.92
C GLN A 102 17.50 9.46 10.42
N LYS A 103 16.80 10.20 11.27
CA LYS A 103 16.86 9.98 12.70
C LYS A 103 16.17 8.66 12.88
N GLU A 104 16.94 7.64 13.18
CA GLU A 104 16.34 6.36 13.58
C GLU A 104 15.17 6.68 14.51
N PRO A 105 13.95 6.23 14.22
CA PRO A 105 12.80 6.54 15.05
C PRO A 105 13.14 6.18 16.50
N THR A 106 12.83 7.08 17.42
CA THR A 106 13.05 6.86 18.84
C THR A 106 12.36 5.57 19.31
N SER A 107 12.81 5.02 20.42
CA SER A 107 12.13 3.86 21.00
C SER A 107 10.65 4.11 21.27
N ALA A 108 10.26 5.34 21.62
CA ALA A 108 8.86 5.71 21.85
C ALA A 108 8.06 5.75 20.53
N GLU A 109 8.63 6.30 19.46
CA GLU A 109 8.00 6.32 18.13
C GLU A 109 7.85 4.91 17.55
N LYS A 110 8.87 4.05 17.69
CA LYS A 110 8.81 2.63 17.31
C LYS A 110 7.73 1.88 18.10
N GLN A 111 7.63 2.13 19.40
CA GLN A 111 6.59 1.53 20.25
C GLN A 111 5.19 2.03 19.87
N HIS A 112 5.04 3.30 19.55
CA HIS A 112 3.76 3.86 19.12
C HIS A 112 3.32 3.29 17.77
N ALA A 113 4.22 3.22 16.79
CA ALA A 113 3.96 2.62 15.48
C ALA A 113 3.58 1.13 15.62
N HIS A 114 4.34 0.37 16.41
CA HIS A 114 4.02 -1.03 16.69
C HIS A 114 2.65 -1.19 17.37
N ALA A 115 2.34 -0.36 18.38
CA ALA A 115 1.04 -0.39 19.04
C ALA A 115 -0.13 -0.04 18.10
N PHE A 116 0.09 0.89 17.17
CA PHE A 116 -0.88 1.22 16.12
C PHE A 116 -1.10 0.02 15.18
N ASP A 117 -0.03 -0.54 14.63
CA ASP A 117 -0.10 -1.70 13.73
C ASP A 117 -0.78 -2.90 14.39
N LEU A 118 -0.45 -3.17 15.66
CA LEU A 118 -1.09 -4.21 16.45
C LEU A 118 -2.61 -3.96 16.61
N ALA A 119 -3.00 -2.75 16.95
CA ALA A 119 -4.40 -2.37 17.11
C ALA A 119 -5.19 -2.41 15.79
N ASP A 120 -4.52 -2.15 14.66
CA ASP A 120 -5.08 -2.19 13.31
C ASP A 120 -4.99 -3.58 12.64
N GLY A 121 -4.51 -4.60 13.36
CA GLY A 121 -4.36 -5.96 12.85
C GLY A 121 -3.33 -6.10 11.74
N HIS A 122 -2.28 -5.25 11.74
CA HIS A 122 -1.22 -5.19 10.72
C HIS A 122 -1.77 -5.07 9.29
N GLY A 123 -2.87 -4.33 9.13
CA GLY A 123 -3.55 -4.14 7.85
C GLY A 123 -4.54 -5.23 7.46
N ILE A 124 -4.64 -6.33 8.21
CA ILE A 124 -5.57 -7.42 7.96
C ILE A 124 -6.93 -7.05 8.55
N ARG A 125 -7.88 -6.65 7.70
CA ARG A 125 -9.24 -6.26 8.09
C ARG A 125 -10.14 -7.45 8.37
N SER A 126 -9.93 -8.54 7.63
CA SER A 126 -10.73 -9.75 7.77
C SER A 126 -9.99 -10.95 7.20
N ALA A 127 -10.08 -12.07 7.89
CA ALA A 127 -9.75 -13.39 7.36
C ALA A 127 -10.88 -14.34 7.75
N ARG A 128 -11.54 -14.95 6.77
CA ARG A 128 -12.75 -15.76 7.02
C ARG A 128 -13.03 -16.76 5.91
N ARG A 129 -13.87 -17.75 6.22
CA ARG A 129 -14.47 -18.66 5.25
C ARG A 129 -15.83 -18.11 4.80
N LEU A 130 -16.03 -17.94 3.51
CA LEU A 130 -17.32 -17.65 2.88
C LEU A 130 -18.08 -18.95 2.60
N PRO A 131 -19.43 -18.87 2.36
CA PRO A 131 -20.23 -20.04 1.99
C PRO A 131 -19.65 -20.79 0.79
N GLY A 132 -19.85 -22.12 0.73
CA GLY A 132 -19.26 -22.97 -0.31
C GLY A 132 -17.76 -23.24 -0.14
N ASN A 133 -17.23 -23.05 1.07
CA ASN A 133 -15.83 -23.28 1.45
C ASN A 133 -14.81 -22.40 0.72
N ILE A 134 -15.12 -21.13 0.51
CA ILE A 134 -14.23 -20.14 -0.12
C ILE A 134 -13.56 -19.29 0.95
N GLY A 135 -12.23 -19.20 0.93
CA GLY A 135 -11.45 -18.32 1.79
C GLY A 135 -11.53 -16.87 1.32
N TYR A 136 -11.52 -15.93 2.26
CA TYR A 136 -11.46 -14.50 1.99
C TYR A 136 -10.52 -13.82 2.98
N VAL A 137 -9.59 -13.04 2.44
CA VAL A 137 -8.67 -12.20 3.21
C VAL A 137 -8.74 -10.78 2.68
N ASP A 138 -9.13 -9.82 3.52
CA ASP A 138 -9.12 -8.38 3.22
C ASP A 138 -7.88 -7.75 3.85
N LEU A 139 -6.99 -7.24 3.02
CA LEU A 139 -5.71 -6.67 3.41
C LEU A 139 -5.64 -5.21 2.93
N ALA A 140 -5.67 -4.26 3.89
CA ALA A 140 -5.74 -2.83 3.60
C ALA A 140 -4.37 -2.19 3.30
N TYR A 141 -3.29 -2.73 3.84
CA TYR A 141 -1.90 -2.35 3.55
C TYR A 141 -0.94 -3.45 3.99
N PHE A 142 0.29 -3.40 3.52
CA PHE A 142 1.37 -4.28 3.96
C PHE A 142 2.15 -3.60 5.08
N SER A 143 1.87 -3.98 6.32
CA SER A 143 2.53 -3.41 7.50
C SER A 143 4.05 -3.67 7.47
N PRO A 144 4.89 -2.66 7.79
CA PRO A 144 6.32 -2.83 7.98
C PRO A 144 6.69 -3.39 9.35
N ASP A 145 5.71 -3.60 10.23
CA ASP A 145 5.93 -4.07 11.59
C ASP A 145 6.50 -5.50 11.62
N SER A 146 7.35 -5.79 12.61
CA SER A 146 8.00 -7.09 12.77
C SER A 146 7.02 -8.25 12.96
N ASP A 147 5.84 -7.98 13.53
CA ASP A 147 4.82 -8.99 13.81
C ASP A 147 3.83 -9.20 12.67
N ALA A 148 3.94 -8.39 11.59
CA ALA A 148 3.08 -8.50 10.40
C ALA A 148 3.11 -9.91 9.78
N GLY A 149 4.29 -10.55 9.78
CA GLY A 149 4.43 -11.93 9.31
C GLY A 149 3.65 -12.94 10.16
N THR A 150 3.59 -12.73 11.46
CA THR A 150 2.82 -13.57 12.40
C THR A 150 1.31 -13.39 12.18
N ALA A 151 0.85 -12.15 12.04
CA ALA A 151 -0.54 -11.85 11.75
C ALA A 151 -0.98 -12.44 10.39
N LEU A 152 -0.13 -12.32 9.37
CA LEU A 152 -0.37 -12.92 8.05
C LEU A 152 -0.44 -14.44 8.12
N ALA A 153 0.44 -15.09 8.88
CA ALA A 153 0.43 -16.53 9.09
C ALA A 153 -0.88 -17.00 9.74
N ALA A 154 -1.40 -16.26 10.73
CA ALA A 154 -2.67 -16.55 11.36
C ALA A 154 -3.84 -16.46 10.38
N ALA A 155 -3.86 -15.43 9.52
CA ALA A 155 -4.87 -15.27 8.48
C ALA A 155 -4.80 -16.42 7.44
N MET A 156 -3.61 -16.77 6.97
CA MET A 156 -3.40 -17.85 6.02
C MET A 156 -3.71 -19.22 6.62
N GLN A 157 -3.42 -19.44 7.91
CA GLN A 157 -3.80 -20.65 8.63
C GLN A 157 -5.32 -20.82 8.69
N LEU A 158 -6.05 -19.72 8.95
CA LEU A 158 -7.52 -19.74 9.01
C LEU A 158 -8.15 -20.19 7.69
N VAL A 159 -7.62 -19.71 6.56
CA VAL A 159 -8.17 -20.02 5.23
C VAL A 159 -7.54 -21.25 4.56
N SER A 160 -6.55 -21.88 5.18
CA SER A 160 -5.78 -22.98 4.57
C SER A 160 -6.63 -24.17 4.14
N GLY A 161 -7.72 -24.46 4.86
CA GLY A 161 -8.65 -25.55 4.56
C GLY A 161 -9.72 -25.23 3.52
N THR A 162 -9.75 -24.03 2.95
CA THR A 162 -10.74 -23.65 1.93
C THR A 162 -10.38 -24.16 0.55
N ASP A 163 -11.34 -24.23 -0.36
CA ASP A 163 -11.19 -24.83 -1.69
C ASP A 163 -10.71 -23.82 -2.74
N ALA A 164 -10.94 -22.53 -2.53
CA ALA A 164 -10.37 -21.40 -3.25
C ALA A 164 -10.16 -20.23 -2.30
N LEU A 165 -9.33 -19.27 -2.67
CA LEU A 165 -9.02 -18.08 -1.87
C LEU A 165 -9.23 -16.81 -2.68
N ILE A 166 -9.88 -15.84 -2.07
CA ILE A 166 -9.99 -14.46 -2.56
C ILE A 166 -9.16 -13.57 -1.63
N VAL A 167 -8.18 -12.85 -2.17
CA VAL A 167 -7.43 -11.81 -1.46
C VAL A 167 -7.88 -10.46 -1.97
N ASP A 168 -8.42 -9.66 -1.08
CA ASP A 168 -8.96 -8.34 -1.43
C ASP A 168 -7.93 -7.24 -1.20
N LEU A 169 -7.39 -6.73 -2.29
CA LEU A 169 -6.44 -5.63 -2.33
C LEU A 169 -7.06 -4.34 -2.91
N ARG A 170 -8.38 -4.28 -3.09
CA ARG A 170 -9.05 -3.10 -3.68
C ARG A 170 -8.81 -1.80 -2.92
N ARG A 171 -8.47 -1.86 -1.64
CA ARG A 171 -8.21 -0.71 -0.78
C ARG A 171 -6.77 -0.67 -0.28
N ASN A 172 -5.89 -1.49 -0.87
CA ASN A 172 -4.51 -1.62 -0.44
C ASN A 172 -3.61 -0.65 -1.21
N GLY A 173 -3.11 0.37 -0.52
CA GLY A 173 -2.19 1.37 -1.06
C GLY A 173 -0.73 0.92 -1.13
N GLY A 174 -0.42 -0.32 -0.79
CA GLY A 174 0.95 -0.84 -0.77
C GLY A 174 1.51 -0.98 0.65
N GLY A 175 2.76 -0.61 0.86
CA GLY A 175 3.49 -0.72 2.11
C GLY A 175 4.76 -1.56 1.99
N SER A 176 5.07 -2.38 3.00
CA SER A 176 6.29 -3.20 3.06
C SER A 176 6.36 -4.25 1.94
N GLY A 177 7.41 -4.16 1.13
CA GLY A 177 7.71 -5.16 0.12
C GLY A 177 8.09 -6.52 0.70
N GLU A 178 8.60 -6.57 1.92
CA GLU A 178 8.94 -7.80 2.66
C GLU A 178 7.67 -8.52 3.08
N THR A 179 6.68 -7.80 3.61
CA THR A 179 5.38 -8.38 4.00
C THR A 179 4.58 -8.82 2.76
N ALA A 180 4.66 -8.08 1.65
CA ALA A 180 4.11 -8.50 0.36
C ALA A 180 4.78 -9.80 -0.13
N THR A 181 6.11 -9.90 -0.03
CA THR A 181 6.87 -11.13 -0.36
C THR A 181 6.47 -12.29 0.53
N ALA A 182 6.22 -12.03 1.82
CA ALA A 182 5.73 -13.07 2.75
C ALA A 182 4.37 -13.62 2.29
N LEU A 183 3.41 -12.75 1.91
CA LEU A 183 2.12 -13.18 1.35
C LEU A 183 2.32 -14.01 0.08
N LEU A 184 3.09 -13.50 -0.88
CA LEU A 184 3.36 -14.19 -2.14
C LEU A 184 3.93 -15.60 -1.90
N SER A 185 4.77 -15.76 -0.87
CA SER A 185 5.43 -17.01 -0.54
C SER A 185 4.45 -18.14 -0.15
N TYR A 186 3.24 -17.83 0.26
CA TYR A 186 2.21 -18.84 0.52
C TYR A 186 1.66 -19.52 -0.73
N PHE A 187 1.82 -18.90 -1.89
CA PHE A 187 1.18 -19.35 -3.13
C PHE A 187 2.07 -20.23 -4.01
N PHE A 188 3.34 -20.39 -3.67
CA PHE A 188 4.28 -21.19 -4.44
C PHE A 188 4.81 -22.36 -3.60
N GLU A 189 4.92 -23.52 -4.19
CA GLU A 189 5.48 -24.70 -3.53
C GLU A 189 6.99 -24.59 -3.39
N GLU A 190 7.64 -24.13 -4.46
CA GLU A 190 9.08 -23.96 -4.54
C GLU A 190 9.48 -22.48 -4.45
N VAL A 191 10.75 -22.25 -4.15
CA VAL A 191 11.35 -20.91 -4.16
C VAL A 191 11.30 -20.36 -5.58
N THR A 192 10.51 -19.31 -5.77
CA THR A 192 10.20 -18.73 -7.08
C THR A 192 10.72 -17.30 -7.14
N GLN A 193 11.34 -16.93 -8.26
CA GLN A 193 11.77 -15.56 -8.48
C GLN A 193 10.56 -14.66 -8.72
N LEU A 194 10.53 -13.56 -7.99
CA LEU A 194 9.56 -12.47 -8.11
C LEU A 194 10.18 -11.31 -8.89
N SER A 195 9.42 -10.26 -9.10
CA SER A 195 9.95 -9.03 -9.70
C SER A 195 11.11 -8.47 -8.89
N SER A 196 12.20 -8.15 -9.58
CA SER A 196 13.41 -7.53 -9.01
C SER A 196 13.23 -6.03 -8.85
N ILE A 197 14.09 -5.40 -8.04
CA ILE A 197 14.27 -3.95 -8.01
C ILE A 197 15.60 -3.62 -8.69
N VAL A 198 15.56 -2.81 -9.74
CA VAL A 198 16.74 -2.26 -10.38
C VAL A 198 16.92 -0.84 -9.85
N GLU A 199 17.89 -0.66 -8.96
CA GLU A 199 18.22 0.62 -8.37
C GLU A 199 19.24 1.36 -9.22
N ARG A 200 19.21 2.68 -9.15
CA ARG A 200 20.28 3.52 -9.64
C ARG A 200 21.08 4.06 -8.46
N LYS A 201 22.36 3.67 -8.37
CA LYS A 201 23.25 4.09 -7.32
C LYS A 201 24.55 4.62 -7.95
N ASN A 202 24.88 5.89 -7.68
CA ASN A 202 26.06 6.53 -8.27
C ASN A 202 26.09 6.42 -9.82
N GLY A 203 24.92 6.56 -10.46
CA GLY A 203 24.79 6.46 -11.91
C GLY A 203 24.85 5.04 -12.50
N GLN A 204 25.08 4.01 -11.69
CA GLN A 204 25.16 2.61 -12.13
C GLN A 204 23.93 1.82 -11.72
N PRO A 205 23.38 0.93 -12.60
CA PRO A 205 22.30 0.06 -12.24
C PRO A 205 22.79 -1.05 -11.30
N LEU A 206 22.03 -1.30 -10.23
CA LEU A 206 22.19 -2.41 -9.30
C LEU A 206 20.88 -3.17 -9.22
N GLU A 207 20.85 -4.42 -9.66
CA GLU A 207 19.69 -5.28 -9.58
C GLU A 207 19.68 -6.05 -8.26
N ARG A 208 18.56 -5.92 -7.52
CA ARG A 208 18.26 -6.73 -6.34
C ARG A 208 17.12 -7.69 -6.67
N GLN A 209 17.48 -8.94 -6.87
CA GLN A 209 16.49 -10.00 -7.10
C GLN A 209 15.66 -10.25 -5.84
N LYS A 210 14.34 -10.40 -6.01
CA LYS A 210 13.44 -10.87 -4.96
C LYS A 210 12.99 -12.29 -5.27
N TRP A 211 12.87 -13.08 -4.22
CA TRP A 211 12.47 -14.48 -4.27
C TRP A 211 11.44 -14.75 -3.19
N THR A 212 10.55 -15.70 -3.42
CA THR A 212 9.67 -16.20 -2.35
C THR A 212 10.52 -16.82 -1.24
N MET A 213 9.99 -16.78 -0.02
CA MET A 213 10.66 -17.35 1.15
C MET A 213 10.70 -18.88 1.06
N PRO A 214 11.83 -19.54 1.39
CA PRO A 214 11.89 -20.98 1.42
C PRO A 214 11.01 -21.60 2.49
N TYR A 215 10.68 -20.83 3.53
CA TYR A 215 9.82 -21.22 4.62
C TYR A 215 8.75 -20.14 4.89
N VAL A 216 7.53 -20.59 5.18
CA VAL A 216 6.44 -19.77 5.73
C VAL A 216 5.85 -20.48 6.95
N ALA A 217 5.33 -19.71 7.90
CA ALA A 217 4.68 -20.28 9.05
C ALA A 217 3.30 -20.85 8.67
N GLY A 218 3.05 -22.12 8.95
CA GLY A 218 1.82 -22.82 8.59
C GLY A 218 1.81 -23.36 7.13
N PRO A 219 0.66 -23.82 6.65
CA PRO A 219 0.55 -24.46 5.35
C PRO A 219 0.57 -23.43 4.21
N ARG A 220 1.22 -23.79 3.12
CA ARG A 220 1.13 -23.03 1.86
C ARG A 220 -0.23 -23.25 1.20
N TYR A 221 -0.67 -22.26 0.43
CA TYR A 221 -1.91 -22.30 -0.33
C TYR A 221 -1.63 -22.64 -1.81
N VAL A 222 -1.23 -23.88 -2.05
CA VAL A 222 -0.84 -24.37 -3.38
C VAL A 222 -1.88 -25.32 -3.98
N GLY A 223 -1.92 -25.46 -5.30
CA GLY A 223 -2.82 -26.37 -6.00
C GLY A 223 -4.30 -26.01 -5.98
N LYS A 224 -4.66 -24.84 -5.46
CA LYS A 224 -6.02 -24.33 -5.35
C LYS A 224 -6.16 -22.98 -6.05
N PRO A 225 -7.35 -22.63 -6.61
CA PRO A 225 -7.59 -21.33 -7.22
C PRO A 225 -7.34 -20.16 -6.25
N VAL A 226 -6.73 -19.10 -6.76
CA VAL A 226 -6.55 -17.83 -6.03
C VAL A 226 -7.05 -16.69 -6.91
N PHE A 227 -7.79 -15.78 -6.32
CA PHE A 227 -8.31 -14.58 -6.95
C PHE A 227 -7.82 -13.35 -6.19
N ILE A 228 -7.29 -12.36 -6.90
CA ILE A 228 -6.86 -11.09 -6.32
C ILE A 228 -7.80 -10.00 -6.77
N LEU A 229 -8.43 -9.31 -5.83
CA LEU A 229 -9.28 -8.18 -6.15
C LEU A 229 -8.45 -6.90 -6.18
N VAL A 230 -8.58 -6.15 -7.25
CA VAL A 230 -7.86 -4.89 -7.47
C VAL A 230 -8.81 -3.76 -7.86
N SER A 231 -8.39 -2.52 -7.62
CA SER A 231 -9.09 -1.31 -8.05
C SER A 231 -8.08 -0.20 -8.34
N LEU A 232 -8.56 0.97 -8.79
CA LEU A 232 -7.73 2.19 -8.93
C LEU A 232 -7.02 2.61 -7.63
N ARG A 233 -7.43 2.09 -6.47
CA ARG A 233 -6.81 2.35 -5.16
C ARG A 233 -5.77 1.29 -4.75
N THR A 234 -5.55 0.30 -5.60
CA THR A 234 -4.49 -0.70 -5.41
C THR A 234 -3.19 -0.11 -5.94
N HIS A 235 -2.18 0.09 -5.06
CA HIS A 235 -0.92 0.77 -5.40
C HIS A 235 0.32 0.00 -4.92
N SER A 236 1.48 0.29 -5.53
CA SER A 236 2.83 -0.09 -5.06
C SER A 236 2.96 -1.59 -4.73
N ALA A 237 3.27 -1.98 -3.48
CA ALA A 237 3.45 -3.38 -3.07
C ALA A 237 2.20 -4.26 -3.30
N ALA A 238 0.99 -3.67 -3.32
CA ALA A 238 -0.23 -4.41 -3.66
C ALA A 238 -0.31 -4.71 -5.16
N GLU A 239 0.18 -3.79 -5.99
CA GLU A 239 0.31 -4.04 -7.42
C GLU A 239 1.39 -5.08 -7.72
N LEU A 240 2.51 -5.05 -6.96
CA LEU A 240 3.55 -6.09 -7.04
C LEU A 240 2.94 -7.48 -6.84
N CYS A 241 2.10 -7.66 -5.81
CA CYS A 241 1.42 -8.92 -5.57
C CYS A 241 0.53 -9.33 -6.75
N ALA A 242 -0.30 -8.43 -7.24
CA ALA A 242 -1.19 -8.70 -8.37
C ALA A 242 -0.39 -9.01 -9.65
N TYR A 243 0.66 -8.24 -9.92
CA TYR A 243 1.49 -8.37 -11.11
C TYR A 243 2.26 -9.68 -11.14
N ASP A 244 2.94 -10.04 -10.03
CA ASP A 244 3.72 -11.26 -9.94
C ASP A 244 2.83 -12.51 -10.00
N LEU A 245 1.68 -12.50 -9.31
CA LEU A 245 0.74 -13.63 -9.34
C LEU A 245 0.06 -13.79 -10.71
N LYS A 246 -0.21 -12.68 -11.41
CA LYS A 246 -0.72 -12.71 -12.78
C LYS A 246 0.29 -13.32 -13.75
N ASN A 247 1.51 -12.79 -13.76
CA ASN A 247 2.54 -13.19 -14.72
C ASN A 247 3.05 -14.62 -14.50
N THR A 248 2.97 -15.12 -13.27
CA THR A 248 3.25 -16.53 -12.95
C THR A 248 2.03 -17.43 -13.14
N HIS A 249 0.92 -16.92 -13.63
CA HIS A 249 -0.37 -17.63 -13.78
C HIS A 249 -0.83 -18.31 -12.47
N ARG A 250 -0.45 -17.73 -11.32
CA ARG A 250 -0.78 -18.30 -10.02
C ARG A 250 -2.12 -17.82 -9.48
N ALA A 251 -2.57 -16.64 -9.88
CA ALA A 251 -3.88 -16.11 -9.51
C ALA A 251 -4.57 -15.45 -10.70
N THR A 252 -5.90 -15.37 -10.61
CA THR A 252 -6.76 -14.57 -11.50
C THR A 252 -6.98 -13.19 -10.89
N ILE A 253 -6.71 -12.14 -11.62
CA ILE A 253 -6.89 -10.76 -11.19
C ILE A 253 -8.29 -10.27 -11.58
N VAL A 254 -9.06 -9.79 -10.62
CA VAL A 254 -10.47 -9.42 -10.80
C VAL A 254 -10.70 -7.98 -10.33
N GLY A 255 -11.34 -7.15 -11.11
CA GLY A 255 -11.70 -5.78 -10.73
C GLY A 255 -11.43 -4.73 -11.77
N GLU A 256 -10.95 -3.57 -11.32
CA GLU A 256 -10.52 -2.47 -12.18
C GLU A 256 -9.00 -2.51 -12.36
N ARG A 257 -8.50 -1.79 -13.35
CA ARG A 257 -7.06 -1.53 -13.47
C ARG A 257 -6.54 -0.88 -12.19
N SER A 258 -5.33 -1.24 -11.73
CA SER A 258 -4.69 -0.65 -10.55
C SER A 258 -4.09 0.74 -10.81
N GLY A 259 -3.51 1.37 -9.78
CA GLY A 259 -3.06 2.75 -9.80
C GLY A 259 -1.88 3.07 -10.71
N GLY A 260 -0.93 2.16 -10.86
CA GLY A 260 0.20 2.35 -11.78
C GLY A 260 1.50 2.82 -11.13
N ASP A 261 1.80 2.42 -9.89
CA ASP A 261 2.96 2.86 -9.13
C ASP A 261 3.97 1.70 -8.92
N ALA A 262 4.87 1.51 -9.88
CA ALA A 262 5.87 0.43 -9.87
C ALA A 262 7.28 0.86 -9.42
N ASN A 263 7.54 2.17 -9.43
CA ASN A 263 8.82 2.70 -9.00
C ASN A 263 8.91 2.77 -7.47
N SER A 264 10.11 2.74 -6.93
CA SER A 264 10.35 2.75 -5.48
C SER A 264 11.49 3.69 -5.11
N SER A 265 11.45 4.21 -3.89
CA SER A 265 12.56 4.92 -3.28
C SER A 265 13.24 3.99 -2.27
N THR A 266 14.37 3.42 -2.64
CA THR A 266 15.12 2.49 -1.77
C THR A 266 15.97 3.23 -0.73
N GLY A 267 16.19 4.54 -0.93
CA GLY A 267 16.89 5.42 0.00
C GLY A 267 15.97 6.22 0.93
N GLY A 268 14.64 6.07 0.79
CA GLY A 268 13.67 6.89 1.52
C GLY A 268 13.56 8.31 0.95
N GLU A 269 13.11 9.24 1.80
CA GLU A 269 13.06 10.65 1.46
C GLU A 269 14.43 11.32 1.63
N ILE A 270 14.73 12.28 0.76
CA ILE A 270 15.92 13.11 0.87
C ILE A 270 15.59 14.45 1.53
N ALA A 271 16.45 14.93 2.41
CA ALA A 271 16.30 16.25 3.02
C ALA A 271 16.64 17.35 2.01
N LEU A 272 15.76 18.34 1.85
CA LEU A 272 15.99 19.53 1.04
C LEU A 272 16.40 20.76 1.86
N GLY A 273 16.39 20.64 3.19
CA GLY A 273 16.62 21.72 4.14
C GLY A 273 15.33 22.47 4.54
N TYR A 274 15.41 23.26 5.60
CA TYR A 274 14.32 24.13 6.08
C TYR A 274 13.00 23.42 6.37
N GLY A 275 13.04 22.12 6.77
CA GLY A 275 11.85 21.31 6.99
C GLY A 275 11.23 20.72 5.72
N PHE A 276 11.88 20.87 4.57
CA PHE A 276 11.45 20.24 3.32
C PHE A 276 12.17 18.91 3.09
N SER A 277 11.43 17.97 2.53
CA SER A 277 11.93 16.69 2.04
C SER A 277 11.37 16.36 0.67
N ALA A 278 12.01 15.46 -0.04
CA ALA A 278 11.49 14.93 -1.29
C ALA A 278 11.62 13.41 -1.35
N MET A 279 10.56 12.75 -1.83
CA MET A 279 10.63 11.37 -2.28
C MET A 279 10.95 11.37 -3.77
N ILE A 280 12.08 10.78 -4.14
CA ILE A 280 12.55 10.66 -5.52
C ILE A 280 12.84 9.19 -5.78
N PRO A 281 12.00 8.49 -6.57
CA PRO A 281 12.22 7.09 -6.91
C PRO A 281 13.57 6.88 -7.59
N ASN A 282 14.41 6.05 -7.01
CA ASN A 282 15.70 5.62 -7.56
C ASN A 282 15.72 4.15 -7.94
N GLY A 283 14.59 3.43 -7.75
CA GLY A 283 14.40 2.03 -8.05
C GLY A 283 13.23 1.79 -9.00
N GLN A 284 13.42 0.85 -9.92
CA GLN A 284 12.42 0.38 -10.86
C GLN A 284 12.15 -1.08 -10.59
N THR A 285 10.88 -1.44 -10.42
CA THR A 285 10.48 -2.85 -10.41
C THR A 285 10.61 -3.44 -11.82
N ARG A 286 11.15 -4.67 -11.93
CA ARG A 286 11.29 -5.39 -13.19
C ARG A 286 10.94 -6.86 -13.02
N SER A 287 9.94 -7.31 -13.77
CA SER A 287 9.54 -8.72 -13.78
C SER A 287 10.58 -9.60 -14.51
N PRO A 288 10.93 -10.76 -13.96
CA PRO A 288 11.80 -11.72 -14.67
C PRO A 288 11.11 -12.37 -15.87
N ILE A 289 9.77 -12.28 -15.96
CA ILE A 289 8.95 -12.91 -17.01
C ILE A 289 8.70 -11.93 -18.16
N THR A 290 8.17 -10.73 -17.84
CA THR A 290 7.79 -9.74 -18.86
C THR A 290 8.91 -8.76 -19.18
N HIS A 291 9.96 -8.70 -18.35
CA HIS A 291 11.06 -7.71 -18.39
C HIS A 291 10.59 -6.25 -18.26
N GLY A 292 9.30 -6.04 -18.00
CA GLY A 292 8.65 -4.76 -17.77
C GLY A 292 8.07 -4.63 -16.36
N ASN A 293 7.25 -3.63 -16.19
CA ASN A 293 6.45 -3.38 -14.98
C ASN A 293 5.14 -2.67 -15.34
N TRP A 294 4.42 -2.20 -14.33
CA TRP A 294 3.12 -1.55 -14.45
C TRP A 294 3.17 -0.02 -14.24
N GLN A 295 4.35 0.62 -14.23
CA GLN A 295 4.46 2.06 -14.00
C GLN A 295 3.62 2.86 -15.00
N GLY A 296 2.76 3.73 -14.48
CA GLY A 296 1.89 4.61 -15.26
C GLY A 296 0.76 3.90 -16.02
N THR A 297 0.75 2.55 -16.06
CA THR A 297 -0.26 1.76 -16.77
C THR A 297 -1.20 1.00 -15.85
N GLY A 298 -0.73 0.67 -14.63
CA GLY A 298 -1.43 -0.22 -13.71
C GLY A 298 -1.40 -1.69 -14.15
N VAL A 299 -1.89 -2.55 -13.27
CA VAL A 299 -2.10 -3.97 -13.53
C VAL A 299 -3.50 -4.15 -14.09
N GLU A 300 -3.59 -4.60 -15.34
CA GLU A 300 -4.88 -4.93 -15.97
C GLU A 300 -5.46 -6.19 -15.34
N PRO A 301 -6.74 -6.19 -14.95
CA PRO A 301 -7.40 -7.39 -14.47
C PRO A 301 -7.58 -8.42 -15.59
N ASP A 302 -7.65 -9.71 -15.23
CA ASP A 302 -8.03 -10.80 -16.15
C ASP A 302 -9.55 -10.83 -16.35
N VAL A 303 -10.28 -10.42 -15.29
CA VAL A 303 -11.74 -10.27 -15.31
C VAL A 303 -12.07 -8.83 -14.92
N ALA A 304 -12.32 -8.02 -15.94
CA ALA A 304 -12.65 -6.60 -15.77
C ALA A 304 -14.09 -6.43 -15.25
N THR A 305 -14.22 -5.68 -14.15
CA THR A 305 -15.50 -5.32 -13.53
C THR A 305 -15.31 -4.09 -12.66
N THR A 306 -16.39 -3.51 -12.12
CA THR A 306 -16.26 -2.41 -11.17
C THR A 306 -15.66 -2.88 -9.84
N ALA A 307 -15.03 -1.98 -9.09
CA ALA A 307 -14.50 -2.30 -7.76
C ALA A 307 -15.60 -2.85 -6.82
N SER A 308 -16.83 -2.35 -6.93
CA SER A 308 -17.97 -2.82 -6.14
C SER A 308 -18.38 -4.25 -6.46
N ASP A 309 -18.33 -4.64 -7.73
CA ASP A 309 -18.79 -5.94 -8.20
C ASP A 309 -17.70 -7.03 -8.16
N ALA A 310 -16.43 -6.63 -7.98
CA ALA A 310 -15.27 -7.52 -8.05
C ALA A 310 -15.36 -8.70 -7.08
N LEU A 311 -15.86 -8.47 -5.84
CA LEU A 311 -16.02 -9.56 -4.87
C LEU A 311 -17.04 -10.59 -5.34
N VAL A 312 -18.20 -10.16 -5.82
CA VAL A 312 -19.24 -11.07 -6.33
C VAL A 312 -18.74 -11.83 -7.57
N ALA A 313 -18.03 -11.15 -8.48
CA ALA A 313 -17.47 -11.77 -9.66
C ALA A 313 -16.42 -12.84 -9.32
N ALA A 314 -15.45 -12.52 -8.45
CA ALA A 314 -14.44 -13.47 -8.00
C ALA A 314 -15.04 -14.63 -7.20
N TYR A 315 -16.06 -14.36 -6.39
CA TYR A 315 -16.74 -15.38 -5.62
C TYR A 315 -17.47 -16.39 -6.51
N LYS A 316 -18.14 -15.93 -7.56
CA LYS A 316 -18.75 -16.83 -8.58
C LYS A 316 -17.70 -17.72 -9.23
N LEU A 317 -16.56 -17.15 -9.65
CA LEU A 317 -15.46 -17.90 -10.21
C LEU A 317 -14.89 -18.90 -9.21
N ALA A 318 -14.65 -18.49 -7.98
CA ALA A 318 -14.16 -19.36 -6.91
C ALA A 318 -15.10 -20.54 -6.65
N LEU A 319 -16.41 -20.31 -6.59
CA LEU A 319 -17.42 -21.37 -6.46
C LEU A 319 -17.43 -22.33 -7.66
N THR A 320 -17.13 -21.86 -8.86
CA THR A 320 -17.13 -22.67 -10.09
C THR A 320 -15.85 -23.47 -10.26
N ASP A 321 -14.68 -22.81 -10.04
CA ASP A 321 -13.37 -23.38 -10.36
C ASP A 321 -12.80 -24.27 -9.25
N ALA A 322 -13.22 -24.03 -7.99
CA ALA A 322 -12.72 -24.79 -6.87
C ALA A 322 -13.20 -26.25 -6.90
N LYS A 323 -12.25 -27.15 -6.64
CA LYS A 323 -12.57 -28.57 -6.42
C LYS A 323 -12.75 -28.81 -4.93
N PRO A 324 -13.88 -29.41 -4.49
CA PRO A 324 -14.10 -29.72 -3.08
C PRO A 324 -12.94 -30.58 -2.54
N SER A 325 -12.32 -30.12 -1.46
CA SER A 325 -11.25 -30.85 -0.75
C SER A 325 -11.82 -31.91 0.20
N VAL A 326 -13.10 -31.76 0.57
CA VAL A 326 -13.83 -32.68 1.45
C VAL A 326 -15.18 -32.97 0.86
N GLU A 327 -15.52 -34.25 0.73
CA GLU A 327 -16.86 -34.67 0.37
C GLU A 327 -17.78 -34.54 1.61
N SER A 328 -18.72 -33.60 1.54
CA SER A 328 -19.72 -33.35 2.59
C SER A 328 -21.00 -32.88 1.95
N GLU A 329 -22.11 -33.55 2.27
CA GLU A 329 -23.44 -33.15 1.79
C GLU A 329 -23.78 -31.70 2.18
N GLY A 330 -23.45 -31.32 3.42
CA GLY A 330 -23.64 -29.94 3.90
C GLY A 330 -22.88 -28.89 3.10
N LEU A 331 -21.59 -29.11 2.83
CA LEU A 331 -20.78 -28.23 2.02
C LEU A 331 -21.25 -28.20 0.56
N THR A 332 -21.64 -29.31 0.00
CA THR A 332 -22.21 -29.40 -1.36
C THR A 332 -23.47 -28.58 -1.48
N LYS A 333 -24.37 -28.70 -0.52
CA LYS A 333 -25.62 -27.93 -0.49
C LYS A 333 -25.37 -26.44 -0.31
N GLU A 334 -24.47 -26.07 0.63
CA GLU A 334 -24.06 -24.68 0.85
C GLU A 334 -23.51 -24.05 -0.44
N ARG A 335 -22.64 -24.76 -1.16
CA ARG A 335 -22.08 -24.31 -2.43
C ARG A 335 -23.14 -24.18 -3.54
N GLN A 336 -24.07 -25.13 -3.62
CA GLN A 336 -25.17 -25.05 -4.59
C GLN A 336 -26.06 -23.83 -4.34
N LEU A 337 -26.38 -23.54 -3.08
CA LEU A 337 -27.18 -22.37 -2.70
C LEU A 337 -26.40 -21.07 -3.03
N ALA A 338 -25.10 -21.02 -2.70
CA ALA A 338 -24.25 -19.87 -3.01
C ALA A 338 -24.10 -19.63 -4.52
N LEU A 339 -24.08 -20.68 -5.36
CA LEU A 339 -24.07 -20.56 -6.82
C LEU A 339 -25.38 -20.04 -7.38
N GLN A 340 -26.54 -20.33 -6.75
CA GLN A 340 -27.83 -19.82 -7.17
C GLN A 340 -27.96 -18.31 -6.96
N ASP A 341 -27.51 -17.79 -5.82
CA ASP A 341 -27.48 -16.37 -5.53
C ASP A 341 -26.22 -15.99 -4.74
N PRO A 342 -25.08 -15.75 -5.44
CA PRO A 342 -23.84 -15.39 -4.79
C PRO A 342 -23.89 -14.08 -3.99
N GLN A 343 -24.74 -13.14 -4.42
CA GLN A 343 -24.89 -11.86 -3.74
C GLN A 343 -25.64 -12.02 -2.41
N ALA A 344 -26.71 -12.78 -2.39
CA ALA A 344 -27.43 -13.11 -1.17
C ALA A 344 -26.55 -13.92 -0.21
N ALA A 345 -25.79 -14.90 -0.70
CA ALA A 345 -24.88 -15.71 0.11
C ALA A 345 -23.82 -14.84 0.83
N LEU A 346 -23.24 -13.84 0.15
CA LEU A 346 -22.33 -12.88 0.75
C LEU A 346 -23.02 -11.94 1.75
N ALA A 347 -24.27 -11.55 1.51
CA ALA A 347 -25.04 -10.67 2.37
C ALA A 347 -25.53 -11.35 3.66
N GLU A 348 -25.96 -12.62 3.58
CA GLU A 348 -26.42 -13.39 4.74
C GLU A 348 -25.33 -13.58 5.78
N GLU A 349 -24.08 -13.73 5.37
CA GLU A 349 -22.97 -13.85 6.29
C GLU A 349 -22.73 -12.55 7.07
N ILE A 350 -22.97 -11.38 6.46
CA ILE A 350 -22.86 -10.07 7.10
C ILE A 350 -24.02 -9.85 8.09
N THR A 351 -25.22 -10.35 7.78
CA THR A 351 -26.43 -10.14 8.58
C THR A 351 -26.74 -11.27 9.56
N GLY A 352 -26.19 -12.46 9.36
CA GLY A 352 -26.45 -13.67 10.18
C GLY A 352 -26.07 -13.52 11.65
N PHE A 353 -25.19 -12.57 12.00
CA PHE A 353 -24.85 -12.20 13.37
C PHE A 353 -25.89 -11.32 14.08
N GLN A 354 -26.87 -10.77 13.36
CA GLN A 354 -27.90 -9.88 13.95
C GLN A 354 -29.22 -10.62 14.32
N LYS A 355 -29.33 -11.91 14.02
CA LYS A 355 -30.60 -12.66 14.22
C LYS A 355 -30.52 -13.83 15.20
N LYS A 356 -29.55 -13.86 16.11
CA LYS A 356 -29.57 -14.83 17.22
C LYS A 356 -29.54 -14.16 18.58
#